data_62c97f12abf243544a67b130c977379f
#
_entry.id   62c97f12abf243544a67b130c977379f
#
_cell.length_a   1.000
_cell.length_b   1.000
_cell.length_c   1.000
_cell.angle_alpha   90.00
_cell.angle_beta   90.00
_cell.angle_gamma   90.00
#
_symmetry.space_group_name_H-M   'P 1'
#
loop_
_entity.id
_entity.type
_entity.pdbx_description
1 polymer ?
#
loop_
_entity_poly.entity_id
_entity_poly.type
_entity_poly.pdbx_seq_one_letter_code
_entity_poly.pdbx_strand_id
1 'polypeptide(L)'
;MDIKNIIAAISLSALVLILYSLFFAPPPPDLNEQKNKIENTKNNSDISSPKIEKKVETKVISRDSALDLSERIKIENNNIIGSISLKGAIIDDLIFKKYTTELNSNQNVILLNPSSIENGYFIESGWSTTNKNIELPNSSSIWTARGNNKLTPNNPVVLEWINKQGIIFTNTYQLDEKYLFKLNQKIENKSDSIVDFYPYAQIIRNIKPEVTNFYIL
;
A
#
# COMPACT_ATOMS: atom_id res chain seq x y z
N MET A 1 -54.21 -21.38 -16.45
CA MET A 1 -53.82 -20.04 -15.95
C MET A 1 -54.05 -19.04 -17.04
N ASP A 2 -54.91 -18.04 -16.84
CA ASP A 2 -55.25 -17.08 -17.88
C ASP A 2 -54.06 -16.14 -18.14
N ILE A 3 -53.60 -16.13 -19.40
CA ILE A 3 -52.51 -15.25 -19.86
C ILE A 3 -52.78 -13.78 -19.52
N LYS A 4 -54.02 -13.37 -19.51
CA LYS A 4 -54.47 -12.01 -19.13
C LYS A 4 -54.06 -11.65 -17.68
N ASN A 5 -54.21 -12.60 -16.77
CA ASN A 5 -53.87 -12.38 -15.34
C ASN A 5 -52.34 -12.29 -15.14
N ILE A 6 -51.57 -13.04 -15.93
CA ILE A 6 -50.09 -12.97 -15.88
C ILE A 6 -49.62 -11.62 -16.42
N ILE A 7 -50.15 -11.16 -17.53
CA ILE A 7 -49.81 -9.84 -18.08
C ILE A 7 -50.20 -8.72 -17.15
N ALA A 8 -51.37 -8.81 -16.52
CA ALA A 8 -51.82 -7.81 -15.53
C ALA A 8 -50.89 -7.76 -14.29
N ALA A 9 -50.44 -8.93 -13.80
CA ALA A 9 -49.54 -9.00 -12.64
C ALA A 9 -48.16 -8.41 -12.96
N ILE A 10 -47.60 -8.72 -14.16
CA ILE A 10 -46.30 -8.14 -14.61
C ILE A 10 -46.40 -6.64 -14.78
N SER A 11 -47.50 -6.15 -15.41
CA SER A 11 -47.71 -4.73 -15.60
C SER A 11 -47.86 -3.97 -14.29
N LEU A 12 -48.57 -4.55 -13.32
CA LEU A 12 -48.75 -3.95 -11.98
C LEU A 12 -47.39 -3.91 -11.20
N SER A 13 -46.62 -4.96 -11.29
CA SER A 13 -45.30 -5.05 -10.69
C SER A 13 -44.35 -3.99 -11.28
N ALA A 14 -44.31 -3.87 -12.61
CA ALA A 14 -43.47 -2.87 -13.29
C ALA A 14 -43.90 -1.43 -12.91
N LEU A 15 -45.21 -1.19 -12.81
CA LEU A 15 -45.73 0.12 -12.39
C LEU A 15 -45.30 0.49 -10.97
N VAL A 16 -45.31 -0.45 -10.03
CA VAL A 16 -44.85 -0.23 -8.64
C VAL A 16 -43.35 0.10 -8.63
N LEU A 17 -42.53 -0.59 -9.41
CA LEU A 17 -41.10 -0.30 -9.49
C LEU A 17 -40.80 1.09 -10.08
N ILE A 18 -41.56 1.48 -11.11
CA ILE A 18 -41.44 2.81 -11.71
C ILE A 18 -41.84 3.89 -10.69
N LEU A 19 -42.95 3.72 -10.00
CA LEU A 19 -43.37 4.67 -8.96
C LEU A 19 -42.37 4.77 -7.83
N TYR A 20 -41.81 3.63 -7.40
CA TYR A 20 -40.77 3.62 -6.38
C TYR A 20 -39.53 4.38 -6.84
N SER A 21 -39.09 4.18 -8.08
CA SER A 21 -37.92 4.87 -8.63
C SER A 21 -38.13 6.38 -8.78
N LEU A 22 -39.36 6.82 -9.06
CA LEU A 22 -39.67 8.24 -9.20
C LEU A 22 -39.81 8.99 -7.87
N PHE A 23 -40.32 8.31 -6.83
CA PHE A 23 -40.65 8.97 -5.55
C PHE A 23 -39.70 8.63 -4.40
N PHE A 24 -39.01 7.49 -4.45
CA PHE A 24 -38.21 7.00 -3.33
C PHE A 24 -36.76 6.68 -3.68
N ALA A 25 -36.43 6.50 -4.96
CA ALA A 25 -35.04 6.28 -5.32
C ALA A 25 -34.24 7.59 -5.15
N PRO A 26 -33.09 7.55 -4.47
CA PRO A 26 -32.21 8.72 -4.40
C PRO A 26 -31.73 9.06 -5.83
N PRO A 27 -31.59 10.37 -6.16
CA PRO A 27 -31.08 10.76 -7.46
C PRO A 27 -29.71 10.13 -7.71
N PRO A 28 -29.40 9.75 -8.97
CA PRO A 28 -28.08 9.23 -9.31
C PRO A 28 -27.02 10.25 -8.88
N PRO A 29 -25.90 9.80 -8.28
CA PRO A 29 -24.86 10.70 -7.83
C PRO A 29 -24.31 11.49 -9.02
N ASP A 30 -24.38 12.81 -8.93
CA ASP A 30 -23.88 13.72 -9.96
C ASP A 30 -22.35 13.59 -10.01
N LEU A 31 -21.78 13.21 -11.16
CA LEU A 31 -20.34 13.04 -11.36
C LEU A 31 -19.55 14.33 -11.05
N ASN A 32 -20.22 15.48 -11.08
CA ASN A 32 -19.64 16.77 -10.72
C ASN A 32 -19.63 17.01 -9.20
N GLU A 33 -20.62 16.47 -8.45
CA GLU A 33 -20.60 16.55 -6.98
C GLU A 33 -19.54 15.66 -6.35
N GLN A 34 -19.19 14.52 -6.98
CA GLN A 34 -18.07 13.71 -6.50
C GLN A 34 -16.73 14.44 -6.65
N LYS A 35 -16.52 15.24 -7.70
CA LYS A 35 -15.32 16.09 -7.82
C LYS A 35 -15.27 17.19 -6.77
N ASN A 36 -16.39 17.86 -6.51
CA ASN A 36 -16.48 18.95 -5.52
C ASN A 36 -16.44 18.42 -4.07
N LYS A 37 -16.94 17.20 -3.81
CA LYS A 37 -16.85 16.57 -2.48
C LYS A 37 -15.44 16.13 -2.14
N ILE A 38 -14.65 15.73 -3.16
CA ILE A 38 -13.22 15.41 -2.99
C ILE A 38 -12.40 16.69 -2.72
N GLU A 39 -12.78 17.83 -3.30
CA GLU A 39 -12.09 19.11 -3.02
C GLU A 39 -12.49 19.72 -1.68
N ASN A 40 -13.75 19.61 -1.25
CA ASN A 40 -14.22 20.17 0.03
C ASN A 40 -13.89 19.30 1.25
N THR A 41 -13.62 17.99 1.08
CA THR A 41 -13.16 17.13 2.18
C THR A 41 -11.66 17.33 2.48
N LYS A 42 -10.92 18.07 1.64
CA LYS A 42 -9.53 18.44 1.90
C LYS A 42 -9.32 19.46 3.00
N ASN A 43 -10.38 20.11 3.49
CA ASN A 43 -10.21 21.20 4.43
C ASN A 43 -10.52 20.88 5.90
N ASN A 44 -10.97 19.66 6.25
CA ASN A 44 -11.41 19.37 7.63
C ASN A 44 -10.99 18.00 8.20
N SER A 45 -9.95 17.38 7.71
CA SER A 45 -9.35 16.22 8.41
C SER A 45 -7.95 16.60 8.90
N ASP A 46 -7.86 16.97 10.16
CA ASP A 46 -6.61 17.29 10.89
C ASP A 46 -5.71 16.07 11.17
N ILE A 47 -5.91 14.97 10.48
CA ILE A 47 -5.04 13.81 10.53
C ILE A 47 -4.10 13.93 9.35
N SER A 48 -2.79 14.01 9.62
CA SER A 48 -1.74 13.92 8.60
C SER A 48 -1.74 12.50 8.00
N SER A 49 -2.74 12.21 7.17
CA SER A 49 -2.73 11.00 6.35
C SER A 49 -1.54 11.06 5.40
N PRO A 50 -0.84 9.96 5.11
CA PRO A 50 0.22 9.94 4.13
C PRO A 50 -0.35 10.47 2.81
N LYS A 51 0.18 11.61 2.34
CA LYS A 51 -0.16 12.13 1.03
C LYS A 51 0.37 11.15 0.01
N ILE A 52 -0.53 10.54 -0.76
CA ILE A 52 -0.14 9.90 -2.02
C ILE A 52 0.43 11.04 -2.87
N GLU A 53 1.75 11.10 -2.96
CA GLU A 53 2.43 12.07 -3.82
C GLU A 53 1.91 11.87 -5.23
N LYS A 54 1.43 12.95 -5.86
CA LYS A 54 1.00 12.93 -7.26
C LYS A 54 2.11 12.32 -8.10
N LYS A 55 1.72 11.36 -8.94
CA LYS A 55 2.56 10.74 -9.97
C LYS A 55 3.40 11.82 -10.67
N VAL A 56 4.66 11.94 -10.27
CA VAL A 56 5.67 12.67 -11.04
C VAL A 56 5.82 11.89 -12.34
N GLU A 57 5.87 12.56 -13.48
CA GLU A 57 6.20 11.93 -14.78
C GLU A 57 7.54 11.22 -14.61
N THR A 58 7.49 9.94 -14.32
CA THR A 58 8.66 9.11 -14.09
C THR A 58 9.25 8.78 -15.44
N LYS A 59 10.49 9.23 -15.70
CA LYS A 59 11.33 8.59 -16.72
C LYS A 59 11.21 7.09 -16.50
N VAL A 60 10.83 6.34 -17.53
CA VAL A 60 10.79 4.89 -17.47
C VAL A 60 12.20 4.38 -17.22
N ILE A 61 12.50 4.04 -15.97
CA ILE A 61 13.78 3.44 -15.58
C ILE A 61 13.61 1.94 -15.43
N SER A 62 14.68 1.18 -15.68
CA SER A 62 14.65 -0.27 -15.48
C SER A 62 14.55 -0.62 -13.98
N ARG A 63 14.09 -1.84 -13.69
CA ARG A 63 14.02 -2.33 -12.31
C ARG A 63 15.38 -2.29 -11.62
N ASP A 64 16.42 -2.74 -12.30
CA ASP A 64 17.78 -2.77 -11.74
C ASP A 64 18.29 -1.36 -11.44
N SER A 65 18.11 -0.42 -12.36
CA SER A 65 18.44 0.98 -12.10
C SER A 65 17.64 1.60 -10.95
N ALA A 66 16.40 1.16 -10.75
CA ALA A 66 15.56 1.62 -9.63
C ALA A 66 16.06 1.07 -8.29
N LEU A 67 16.53 -0.17 -8.24
CA LEU A 67 17.10 -0.79 -7.05
C LEU A 67 18.40 -0.11 -6.61
N ASP A 68 19.19 0.42 -7.55
CA ASP A 68 20.45 1.11 -7.30
C ASP A 68 20.27 2.55 -6.76
N LEU A 69 19.04 3.09 -6.72
CA LEU A 69 18.79 4.47 -6.26
C LEU A 69 19.00 4.67 -4.74
N SER A 70 19.12 3.61 -3.97
CA SER A 70 19.33 3.68 -2.52
C SER A 70 20.09 2.49 -1.99
N GLU A 71 20.76 2.66 -0.86
CA GLU A 71 21.29 1.54 -0.09
C GLU A 71 20.16 0.60 0.34
N ARG A 72 20.46 -0.70 0.40
CA ARG A 72 19.44 -1.73 0.62
C ARG A 72 19.92 -2.81 1.58
N ILE A 73 18.98 -3.33 2.36
CA ILE A 73 19.17 -4.52 3.20
C ILE A 73 18.67 -5.74 2.43
N LYS A 74 19.52 -6.72 2.23
CA LYS A 74 19.15 -7.97 1.54
C LYS A 74 18.17 -8.79 2.37
N ILE A 75 17.20 -9.39 1.69
CA ILE A 75 16.24 -10.35 2.26
C ILE A 75 16.52 -11.71 1.63
N GLU A 76 16.65 -12.76 2.43
CA GLU A 76 16.83 -14.10 1.87
C GLU A 76 16.41 -15.21 2.84
N ASN A 77 15.65 -16.17 2.30
CA ASN A 77 15.47 -17.51 2.86
C ASN A 77 15.39 -18.55 1.73
N ASN A 78 14.93 -19.78 2.01
CA ASN A 78 14.83 -20.84 1.02
C ASN A 78 13.75 -20.62 -0.06
N ASN A 79 12.83 -19.68 0.14
CA ASN A 79 11.65 -19.48 -0.70
C ASN A 79 11.65 -18.12 -1.42
N ILE A 80 12.28 -17.12 -0.84
CA ILE A 80 12.28 -15.74 -1.34
C ILE A 80 13.68 -15.13 -1.33
N ILE A 81 13.87 -14.17 -2.23
CA ILE A 81 15.01 -13.26 -2.26
C ILE A 81 14.50 -11.84 -2.56
N GLY A 82 15.15 -10.83 -2.01
CA GLY A 82 14.78 -9.44 -2.26
C GLY A 82 15.58 -8.48 -1.41
N SER A 83 14.99 -7.29 -1.19
CA SER A 83 15.63 -6.27 -0.35
C SER A 83 14.66 -5.23 0.18
N ILE A 84 15.08 -4.55 1.26
CA ILE A 84 14.43 -3.38 1.86
C ILE A 84 15.26 -2.15 1.47
N SER A 85 14.63 -1.13 0.91
CA SER A 85 15.27 0.16 0.67
C SER A 85 15.50 0.89 2.01
N LEU A 86 16.70 1.40 2.26
CA LEU A 86 16.96 2.29 3.40
C LEU A 86 16.32 3.67 3.21
N LYS A 87 15.98 4.05 1.98
CA LYS A 87 15.17 5.23 1.71
C LYS A 87 13.69 4.89 1.90
N GLY A 88 13.07 5.46 2.92
CA GLY A 88 11.68 5.22 3.30
C GLY A 88 11.41 3.93 4.08
N ALA A 89 12.41 3.05 4.29
CA ALA A 89 12.26 1.72 4.88
C ALA A 89 11.20 0.86 4.15
N ILE A 90 11.18 0.93 2.82
CA ILE A 90 10.18 0.32 1.94
C ILE A 90 10.62 -1.08 1.53
N ILE A 91 9.70 -2.06 1.58
CA ILE A 91 9.91 -3.39 0.97
C ILE A 91 9.33 -3.31 -0.45
N ASP A 92 10.18 -3.17 -1.45
CA ASP A 92 9.83 -2.96 -2.85
C ASP A 92 10.59 -3.86 -3.81
N ASP A 93 11.22 -4.90 -3.28
CA ASP A 93 11.96 -5.89 -4.04
C ASP A 93 11.77 -7.24 -3.39
N LEU A 94 10.95 -8.10 -4.01
CA LEU A 94 10.74 -9.46 -3.55
C LEU A 94 10.47 -10.40 -4.73
N ILE A 95 11.19 -11.50 -4.78
CA ILE A 95 11.13 -12.51 -5.83
C ILE A 95 10.92 -13.88 -5.19
N PHE A 96 10.04 -14.68 -5.75
CA PHE A 96 9.84 -16.08 -5.36
C PHE A 96 10.89 -16.96 -6.01
N LYS A 97 11.65 -17.72 -5.23
CA LYS A 97 12.67 -18.64 -5.73
C LYS A 97 12.10 -19.92 -6.36
N LYS A 98 10.91 -20.32 -5.96
CA LYS A 98 10.28 -21.60 -6.34
C LYS A 98 9.14 -21.47 -7.34
N TYR A 99 8.79 -20.25 -7.76
CA TYR A 99 7.71 -19.99 -8.69
C TYR A 99 8.25 -19.28 -9.92
N THR A 100 7.90 -19.80 -11.09
CA THR A 100 8.26 -19.23 -12.38
C THR A 100 7.05 -18.61 -13.07
N THR A 101 7.27 -17.66 -13.96
CA THR A 101 6.21 -16.94 -14.68
C THR A 101 5.42 -17.85 -15.62
N GLU A 102 6.05 -18.89 -16.14
CA GLU A 102 5.46 -19.90 -17.03
C GLU A 102 6.02 -21.29 -16.72
N LEU A 103 5.30 -22.34 -17.10
CA LEU A 103 5.79 -23.71 -17.02
C LEU A 103 7.08 -23.85 -17.83
N ASN A 104 8.12 -24.40 -17.22
CA ASN A 104 9.47 -24.59 -17.79
C ASN A 104 10.23 -23.28 -18.10
N SER A 105 9.81 -22.15 -17.59
CA SER A 105 10.58 -20.91 -17.63
C SER A 105 11.66 -20.89 -16.54
N ASN A 106 12.80 -20.26 -16.83
CA ASN A 106 13.81 -19.95 -15.83
C ASN A 106 13.58 -18.58 -15.15
N GLN A 107 12.51 -17.88 -15.51
CA GLN A 107 12.20 -16.56 -14.98
C GLN A 107 11.32 -16.69 -13.74
N ASN A 108 11.85 -16.31 -12.60
CA ASN A 108 11.13 -16.31 -11.34
C ASN A 108 10.05 -15.21 -11.27
N VAL A 109 8.98 -15.50 -10.54
CA VAL A 109 7.92 -14.51 -10.28
C VAL A 109 8.44 -13.40 -9.39
N ILE A 110 8.36 -12.16 -9.88
CA ILE A 110 8.63 -10.94 -9.12
C ILE A 110 7.32 -10.55 -8.43
N LEU A 111 7.31 -10.57 -7.10
CA LEU A 111 6.15 -10.18 -6.31
C LEU A 111 6.12 -8.66 -6.08
N LEU A 112 7.24 -8.08 -5.67
CA LEU A 112 7.32 -6.63 -5.39
C LEU A 112 8.30 -5.96 -6.34
N ASN A 113 7.95 -4.73 -6.73
CA ASN A 113 8.73 -3.88 -7.62
C ASN A 113 8.90 -2.48 -7.03
N PRO A 114 10.05 -1.81 -7.29
CA PRO A 114 10.31 -0.46 -6.81
C PRO A 114 9.21 0.54 -7.18
N SER A 115 8.92 1.45 -6.24
CA SER A 115 7.89 2.49 -6.41
C SER A 115 8.19 3.46 -7.56
N SER A 116 9.46 3.58 -7.94
CA SER A 116 9.96 4.49 -8.99
C SER A 116 9.75 3.98 -10.41
N ILE A 117 9.32 2.72 -10.60
CA ILE A 117 9.01 2.19 -11.93
C ILE A 117 7.50 2.17 -12.19
N GLU A 118 7.09 2.08 -13.46
CA GLU A 118 5.69 2.14 -13.85
C GLU A 118 4.82 1.10 -13.15
N ASN A 119 5.28 -0.15 -13.12
CA ASN A 119 4.59 -1.26 -12.46
C ASN A 119 5.03 -1.45 -11.00
N GLY A 120 5.34 -0.37 -10.30
CA GLY A 120 5.69 -0.41 -8.88
C GLY A 120 4.62 -1.11 -8.05
N TYR A 121 5.08 -1.99 -7.16
CA TYR A 121 4.25 -2.72 -6.21
C TYR A 121 5.06 -2.96 -4.95
N PHE A 122 4.72 -2.29 -3.87
CA PHE A 122 5.56 -2.21 -2.69
C PHE A 122 4.77 -2.09 -1.40
N ILE A 123 5.44 -2.36 -0.29
CA ILE A 123 4.88 -2.27 1.07
C ILE A 123 5.56 -1.12 1.79
N GLU A 124 4.75 -0.22 2.31
CA GLU A 124 5.17 0.91 3.13
C GLU A 124 4.55 0.83 4.51
N SER A 125 5.30 1.22 5.52
CA SER A 125 4.83 1.35 6.89
C SER A 125 5.37 2.64 7.51
N GLY A 126 4.62 3.21 8.43
CA GLY A 126 5.02 4.47 9.04
C GLY A 126 4.12 4.84 10.22
N TRP A 127 4.14 6.13 10.54
CA TRP A 127 3.34 6.71 11.61
C TRP A 127 2.66 7.99 11.15
N SER A 128 1.53 8.28 11.75
CA SER A 128 0.86 9.57 11.66
C SER A 128 0.71 10.19 13.05
N THR A 129 0.52 11.51 13.10
CA THR A 129 0.27 12.26 14.33
C THR A 129 -0.64 13.44 14.03
N THR A 130 -1.39 13.88 15.03
CA THR A 130 -2.19 15.12 14.95
C THR A 130 -1.34 16.38 15.15
N ASN A 131 -0.15 16.25 15.74
CA ASN A 131 0.76 17.36 15.97
C ASN A 131 1.60 17.68 14.73
N LYS A 132 1.21 18.73 13.99
CA LYS A 132 1.86 19.17 12.75
C LYS A 132 3.31 19.64 12.91
N ASN A 133 3.75 19.91 14.12
CA ASN A 133 5.13 20.35 14.41
C ASN A 133 6.11 19.18 14.58
N ILE A 134 5.63 17.96 14.64
CA ILE A 134 6.47 16.76 14.73
C ILE A 134 6.87 16.29 13.35
N GLU A 135 8.17 16.20 13.12
CA GLU A 135 8.72 15.61 11.89
C GLU A 135 8.61 14.09 11.97
N LEU A 136 7.90 13.50 10.98
CA LEU A 136 7.74 12.06 10.82
C LEU A 136 8.65 11.53 9.70
N PRO A 137 9.11 10.27 9.79
CA PRO A 137 9.76 9.63 8.66
C PRO A 137 8.77 9.49 7.50
N ASN A 138 9.28 9.66 6.28
CA ASN A 138 8.52 9.59 5.04
C ASN A 138 9.29 8.80 3.97
N SER A 139 8.76 8.72 2.75
CA SER A 139 9.35 7.99 1.62
C SER A 139 10.74 8.48 1.20
N SER A 140 11.14 9.70 1.59
CA SER A 140 12.47 10.27 1.32
C SER A 140 13.45 10.15 2.49
N SER A 141 12.99 9.76 3.66
CA SER A 141 13.81 9.61 4.86
C SER A 141 14.82 8.47 4.71
N ILE A 142 16.08 8.75 5.03
CA ILE A 142 17.15 7.74 5.01
C ILE A 142 17.26 7.09 6.38
N TRP A 143 17.01 5.80 6.43
CA TRP A 143 17.09 5.00 7.64
C TRP A 143 18.48 4.40 7.83
N THR A 144 18.85 4.19 9.06
CA THR A 144 20.14 3.56 9.42
C THR A 144 19.88 2.15 9.93
N ALA A 145 20.58 1.17 9.35
CA ALA A 145 20.58 -0.19 9.85
C ALA A 145 21.41 -0.30 11.15
N ARG A 146 20.84 -0.95 12.16
CA ARG A 146 21.50 -1.25 13.43
C ARG A 146 21.80 -2.76 13.51
N GLY A 147 23.05 -3.11 13.48
CA GLY A 147 23.49 -4.52 13.56
C GLY A 147 23.49 -5.22 12.22
N ASN A 148 22.59 -6.19 12.02
CA ASN A 148 22.58 -7.03 10.81
C ASN A 148 22.18 -6.24 9.55
N ASN A 149 22.89 -6.49 8.45
CA ASN A 149 22.63 -5.91 7.14
C ASN A 149 21.96 -6.90 6.15
N LYS A 150 21.51 -8.05 6.65
CA LYS A 150 20.79 -9.08 5.89
C LYS A 150 19.68 -9.68 6.73
N LEU A 151 18.46 -9.64 6.22
CA LEU A 151 17.28 -10.24 6.83
C LEU A 151 17.17 -11.71 6.43
N THR A 152 17.29 -12.60 7.41
CA THR A 152 17.08 -14.05 7.24
C THR A 152 16.25 -14.58 8.41
N PRO A 153 15.78 -15.83 8.40
CA PRO A 153 15.02 -16.40 9.50
C PRO A 153 15.73 -16.31 10.87
N ASN A 154 17.06 -16.37 10.86
CA ASN A 154 17.87 -16.31 12.09
C ASN A 154 18.43 -14.92 12.41
N ASN A 155 18.30 -13.96 11.49
CA ASN A 155 18.88 -12.63 11.63
C ASN A 155 17.81 -11.57 11.40
N PRO A 156 17.16 -11.04 12.44
CA PRO A 156 16.30 -9.88 12.32
C PRO A 156 17.12 -8.64 11.94
N VAL A 157 16.47 -7.69 11.28
CA VAL A 157 17.05 -6.39 10.92
C VAL A 157 16.34 -5.29 11.65
N VAL A 158 17.11 -4.36 12.20
CA VAL A 158 16.62 -3.17 12.89
C VAL A 158 16.98 -1.94 12.07
N LEU A 159 15.99 -1.16 11.68
CA LEU A 159 16.16 0.14 11.04
C LEU A 159 15.74 1.24 11.99
N GLU A 160 16.52 2.30 12.06
CA GLU A 160 16.30 3.42 12.96
C GLU A 160 16.34 4.74 12.18
N TRP A 161 15.43 5.63 12.52
CA TRP A 161 15.43 7.02 12.06
C TRP A 161 15.14 7.96 13.24
N ILE A 162 15.83 9.09 13.31
CA ILE A 162 15.74 10.06 14.40
C ILE A 162 15.36 11.41 13.80
N ASN A 163 14.31 12.04 14.34
CA ASN A 163 13.92 13.38 13.93
C ASN A 163 14.70 14.47 14.69
N LYS A 164 14.51 15.73 14.30
CA LYS A 164 15.17 16.87 14.93
C LYS A 164 14.73 17.13 16.37
N GLN A 165 13.58 16.59 16.77
CA GLN A 165 13.04 16.72 18.13
C GLN A 165 13.58 15.65 19.09
N GLY A 166 14.44 14.75 18.64
CA GLY A 166 15.00 13.66 19.43
C GLY A 166 14.07 12.46 19.59
N ILE A 167 13.04 12.34 18.74
CA ILE A 167 12.17 11.17 18.71
C ILE A 167 12.80 10.12 17.80
N ILE A 168 12.93 8.90 18.31
CA ILE A 168 13.55 7.76 17.63
C ILE A 168 12.45 6.83 17.16
N PHE A 169 12.43 6.55 15.86
CA PHE A 169 11.54 5.61 15.20
C PHE A 169 12.33 4.36 14.84
N THR A 170 11.83 3.20 15.25
CA THR A 170 12.52 1.92 15.03
C THR A 170 11.58 0.92 14.37
N ASN A 171 12.01 0.34 13.26
CA ASN A 171 11.38 -0.77 12.58
C ASN A 171 12.25 -2.02 12.76
N THR A 172 11.69 -3.07 13.37
CA THR A 172 12.35 -4.38 13.46
C THR A 172 11.65 -5.37 12.56
N TYR A 173 12.37 -5.84 11.55
CA TYR A 173 11.90 -6.83 10.57
C TYR A 173 12.38 -8.21 10.98
N GLN A 174 11.47 -9.17 10.94
CA GLN A 174 11.75 -10.60 11.11
C GLN A 174 11.15 -11.38 9.93
N LEU A 175 11.78 -12.46 9.56
CA LEU A 175 11.36 -13.33 8.46
C LEU A 175 11.31 -14.77 8.99
N ASP A 176 10.30 -15.54 8.64
CA ASP A 176 10.24 -16.96 8.93
C ASP A 176 10.93 -17.79 7.81
N GLU A 177 10.96 -19.10 7.98
CA GLU A 177 11.50 -20.04 6.99
C GLU A 177 10.63 -20.14 5.70
N LYS A 178 9.42 -19.58 5.71
CA LYS A 178 8.47 -19.65 4.58
C LYS A 178 8.32 -18.28 3.92
N TYR A 179 7.26 -17.53 4.27
CA TYR A 179 6.88 -16.30 3.59
C TYR A 179 6.39 -15.21 4.56
N LEU A 180 6.38 -15.49 5.87
CA LEU A 180 5.84 -14.55 6.86
C LEU A 180 6.89 -13.52 7.26
N PHE A 181 6.57 -12.25 7.03
CA PHE A 181 7.27 -11.11 7.60
C PHE A 181 6.55 -10.66 8.87
N LYS A 182 7.32 -10.36 9.90
CA LYS A 182 6.83 -9.68 11.10
C LYS A 182 7.55 -8.34 11.22
N LEU A 183 6.76 -7.27 11.30
CA LEU A 183 7.23 -5.92 11.56
C LEU A 183 6.84 -5.52 12.98
N ASN A 184 7.82 -5.14 13.78
CA ASN A 184 7.61 -4.47 15.05
C ASN A 184 8.02 -3.00 14.90
N GLN A 185 7.07 -2.09 15.16
CA GLN A 185 7.27 -0.66 15.10
C GLN A 185 7.34 -0.10 16.53
N LYS A 186 8.44 0.60 16.86
CA LYS A 186 8.67 1.20 18.17
C LYS A 186 8.98 2.68 18.01
N ILE A 187 8.51 3.50 18.96
CA ILE A 187 8.89 4.90 19.11
C ILE A 187 9.50 5.08 20.51
N GLU A 188 10.59 5.80 20.56
CA GLU A 188 11.17 6.29 21.79
C GLU A 188 11.18 7.82 21.73
N ASN A 189 10.33 8.44 22.55
CA ASN A 189 10.22 9.88 22.62
C ASN A 189 11.19 10.41 23.69
N LYS A 190 12.25 11.09 23.24
CA LYS A 190 13.22 11.78 24.11
C LYS A 190 12.99 13.29 24.15
N SER A 191 11.88 13.78 23.59
CA SER A 191 11.49 15.18 23.68
C SER A 191 10.75 15.46 24.99
N ASP A 192 10.64 16.74 25.35
CA ASP A 192 9.90 17.19 26.54
C ASP A 192 8.36 17.21 26.33
N SER A 193 7.88 16.83 25.14
CA SER A 193 6.47 16.93 24.77
C SER A 193 5.80 15.56 24.72
N ILE A 194 4.55 15.48 25.17
CA ILE A 194 3.70 14.31 24.97
C ILE A 194 3.15 14.37 23.54
N VAL A 195 3.30 13.29 22.79
CA VAL A 195 2.86 13.17 21.40
C VAL A 195 2.14 11.85 21.16
N ASP A 196 0.98 11.92 20.52
CA ASP A 196 0.24 10.75 20.09
C ASP A 196 0.67 10.33 18.68
N PHE A 197 0.95 9.03 18.52
CA PHE A 197 1.34 8.44 17.25
C PHE A 197 0.41 7.28 16.89
N TYR A 198 0.08 7.20 15.61
CA TYR A 198 -0.76 6.16 15.04
C TYR A 198 0.05 5.41 13.98
N PRO A 199 0.38 4.12 14.18
CA PRO A 199 1.09 3.33 13.19
C PRO A 199 0.16 3.01 12.02
N TYR A 200 0.72 2.93 10.82
CA TYR A 200 0.04 2.44 9.62
C TYR A 200 0.93 1.51 8.81
N ALA A 201 0.31 0.68 7.99
CA ALA A 201 0.96 -0.05 6.92
C ALA A 201 0.04 -0.09 5.70
N GLN A 202 0.63 -0.03 4.52
CA GLN A 202 -0.10 -0.06 3.26
C GLN A 202 0.65 -0.84 2.19
N ILE A 203 -0.13 -1.45 1.29
CA ILE A 203 0.38 -2.08 0.07
C ILE A 203 -0.06 -1.19 -1.08
N ILE A 204 0.91 -0.71 -1.86
CA ILE A 204 0.67 0.24 -2.94
C ILE A 204 1.02 -0.42 -4.26
N ARG A 205 0.14 -0.28 -5.25
CA ARG A 205 0.36 -0.71 -6.62
C ARG A 205 0.10 0.44 -7.57
N ASN A 206 1.08 0.77 -8.42
CA ASN A 206 1.01 1.94 -9.30
C ASN A 206 0.00 1.77 -10.44
N ILE A 207 -0.17 0.54 -10.93
CA ILE A 207 -1.11 0.22 -12.02
C ILE A 207 -2.11 -0.84 -11.59
N LYS A 208 -3.34 -0.71 -12.09
CA LYS A 208 -4.37 -1.72 -11.88
C LYS A 208 -3.94 -3.03 -12.55
N PRO A 209 -4.00 -4.19 -11.86
CA PRO A 209 -3.71 -5.47 -12.48
C PRO A 209 -4.71 -5.77 -13.60
N GLU A 210 -4.23 -6.37 -14.68
CA GLU A 210 -5.11 -6.97 -15.66
C GLU A 210 -5.83 -8.16 -15.01
N VAL A 211 -7.15 -8.12 -15.06
CA VAL A 211 -7.99 -9.19 -14.52
C VAL A 211 -8.31 -10.15 -15.66
N THR A 212 -7.80 -11.36 -15.59
CA THR A 212 -8.30 -12.46 -16.45
C THR A 212 -9.67 -12.85 -15.92
N ASN A 213 -10.71 -12.68 -16.72
CA ASN A 213 -12.04 -13.15 -16.37
C ASN A 213 -12.03 -14.68 -16.32
N PHE A 214 -12.17 -15.25 -15.14
CA PHE A 214 -12.42 -16.66 -14.95
C PHE A 214 -13.93 -16.89 -15.06
N TYR A 215 -14.36 -17.58 -16.11
CA TYR A 215 -15.69 -18.19 -16.12
C TYR A 215 -15.60 -19.47 -15.29
N ILE A 216 -16.24 -19.48 -14.13
CA ILE A 216 -16.50 -20.73 -13.40
C ILE A 216 -17.68 -21.38 -14.13
N LEU A 217 -17.42 -22.48 -14.81
CA LEU A 217 -18.44 -23.36 -15.40
C LEU A 217 -19.05 -24.24 -14.31
#